data_64f4a6695ead66ae182d2312b5bc0016
#
_entry.id   64f4a6695ead66ae182d2312b5bc0016
#
_cell.length_a   1.000
_cell.length_b   1.000
_cell.length_c   1.000
_cell.angle_alpha   90.00
_cell.angle_beta   90.00
_cell.angle_gamma   90.00
#
_symmetry.space_group_name_H-M   'P 1'
#
loop_
_entity.id
_entity.type
_entity.pdbx_description
1 polymer ?
#
loop_
_entity_poly.entity_id
_entity_poly.type
_entity_poly.pdbx_seq_one_letter_code
_entity_poly.pdbx_strand_id
1 'polypeptide(L)'
;MKELVSQEYKIWLESLKNKFRSSQIKASIKVNTTLLEFYWDLGEQIVEKQQEYKWGSGFLEKLSRDLSAEFPDVKGFSYTNVKNIRQWFVFWQQLVGELKTTKSQQLVGESSVDKTKQIVSQIFMIPWGHNIAIIQKCKNIDEAIYYVQNTLKNGISRSVLVHQIESNLYERNGKALTNFENTLPPIQSDLAKEITKDPYIFDFVTLTQDYQEKELEDALTQNITNFLLELGSGFAFVGRQYKLIVGGDEFKID
;
A
#
# COMPACT_ATOMS: atom_id res chain seq x y z
N MET A 1 45.86 -4.84 -22.25
CA MET A 1 45.26 -3.85 -21.33
C MET A 1 43.80 -4.17 -21.04
N LYS A 2 43.52 -5.45 -20.66
CA LYS A 2 42.12 -5.94 -20.48
C LYS A 2 41.86 -6.67 -19.14
N GLU A 3 42.77 -6.57 -18.19
CA GLU A 3 42.63 -7.25 -16.87
C GLU A 3 43.17 -6.35 -15.78
N LEU A 4 42.33 -5.51 -15.21
CA LEU A 4 42.50 -4.96 -13.87
C LEU A 4 41.29 -4.07 -13.55
N VAL A 5 40.09 -4.61 -13.75
CA VAL A 5 38.99 -4.15 -12.93
C VAL A 5 39.13 -4.91 -11.63
N SER A 6 39.87 -4.36 -10.69
CA SER A 6 40.16 -5.01 -9.42
C SER A 6 38.87 -5.35 -8.71
N GLN A 7 38.87 -6.40 -7.90
CA GLN A 7 37.71 -6.75 -7.06
C GLN A 7 37.24 -5.55 -6.23
N GLU A 8 38.19 -4.73 -5.80
CA GLU A 8 37.93 -3.46 -5.09
C GLU A 8 37.14 -2.45 -5.91
N TYR A 9 37.43 -2.30 -7.21
CA TYR A 9 36.64 -1.43 -8.08
C TYR A 9 35.19 -1.91 -8.23
N LYS A 10 34.97 -3.22 -8.36
CA LYS A 10 33.60 -3.78 -8.45
C LYS A 10 32.82 -3.53 -7.16
N ILE A 11 33.43 -3.76 -6.01
CA ILE A 11 32.82 -3.51 -4.70
C ILE A 11 32.50 -2.01 -4.54
N TRP A 12 33.45 -1.15 -4.88
CA TRP A 12 33.25 0.29 -4.84
C TRP A 12 32.13 0.74 -5.79
N LEU A 13 32.11 0.24 -7.03
CA LEU A 13 31.10 0.56 -8.01
C LEU A 13 29.69 0.13 -7.55
N GLU A 14 29.55 -1.05 -6.97
CA GLU A 14 28.27 -1.52 -6.40
C GLU A 14 27.83 -0.65 -5.20
N SER A 15 28.74 -0.26 -4.34
CA SER A 15 28.46 0.70 -3.26
C SER A 15 27.97 2.03 -3.81
N LEU A 16 28.61 2.56 -4.86
CA LEU A 16 28.24 3.80 -5.51
C LEU A 16 26.84 3.72 -6.15
N LYS A 17 26.55 2.63 -6.86
CA LYS A 17 25.22 2.37 -7.45
C LYS A 17 24.12 2.32 -6.38
N ASN A 18 24.37 1.62 -5.27
CA ASN A 18 23.43 1.51 -4.17
C ASN A 18 23.20 2.86 -3.49
N LYS A 19 24.27 3.64 -3.30
CA LYS A 19 24.15 5.02 -2.78
C LYS A 19 23.34 5.92 -3.69
N PHE A 20 23.55 5.83 -5.00
CA PHE A 20 22.81 6.61 -5.99
C PHE A 20 21.33 6.22 -5.99
N ARG A 21 20.99 4.90 -6.05
CA ARG A 21 19.60 4.41 -5.96
C ARG A 21 18.91 4.88 -4.69
N SER A 22 19.59 4.75 -3.55
CA SER A 22 19.06 5.22 -2.26
C SER A 22 18.77 6.73 -2.27
N SER A 23 19.66 7.51 -2.89
CA SER A 23 19.47 8.97 -3.02
C SER A 23 18.29 9.32 -3.92
N GLN A 24 18.11 8.61 -5.04
CA GLN A 24 16.94 8.79 -5.92
C GLN A 24 15.63 8.45 -5.19
N ILE A 25 15.58 7.35 -4.43
CA ILE A 25 14.41 6.95 -3.64
C ILE A 25 14.09 8.04 -2.61
N LYS A 26 15.09 8.51 -1.85
CA LYS A 26 14.89 9.61 -0.88
C LYS A 26 14.36 10.89 -1.53
N ALA A 27 14.88 11.25 -2.69
CA ALA A 27 14.41 12.43 -3.44
C ALA A 27 12.94 12.24 -3.87
N SER A 28 12.57 11.07 -4.40
CA SER A 28 11.19 10.77 -4.80
C SER A 28 10.22 10.79 -3.62
N ILE A 29 10.61 10.23 -2.47
CA ILE A 29 9.80 10.30 -1.24
C ILE A 29 9.62 11.76 -0.80
N LYS A 30 10.69 12.56 -0.82
CA LYS A 30 10.61 13.97 -0.41
C LYS A 30 9.68 14.78 -1.31
N VAL A 31 9.79 14.61 -2.63
CA VAL A 31 8.89 15.27 -3.60
C VAL A 31 7.44 14.85 -3.34
N ASN A 32 7.17 13.55 -3.17
CA ASN A 32 5.83 13.06 -2.86
C ASN A 32 5.27 13.66 -1.57
N THR A 33 6.06 13.65 -0.50
CA THR A 33 5.65 14.20 0.81
C THR A 33 5.28 15.68 0.68
N THR A 34 6.14 16.51 0.05
CA THR A 34 5.88 17.94 -0.14
C THR A 34 4.61 18.19 -0.98
N LEU A 35 4.39 17.38 -2.01
CA LEU A 35 3.15 17.47 -2.80
C LEU A 35 1.91 17.12 -1.97
N LEU A 36 1.98 16.11 -1.12
CA LEU A 36 0.86 15.70 -0.27
C LEU A 36 0.61 16.69 0.88
N GLU A 37 1.65 17.34 1.40
CA GLU A 37 1.51 18.45 2.33
C GLU A 37 0.71 19.60 1.67
N PHE A 38 1.08 19.97 0.44
CA PHE A 38 0.31 20.95 -0.33
C PHE A 38 -1.15 20.52 -0.59
N TYR A 39 -1.37 19.24 -0.90
CA TYR A 39 -2.74 18.73 -1.08
C TYR A 39 -3.56 18.73 0.20
N TRP A 40 -2.91 18.53 1.33
CA TRP A 40 -3.56 18.65 2.64
C TRP A 40 -4.03 20.08 2.89
N ASP A 41 -3.12 21.04 2.76
CA ASP A 41 -3.44 22.47 2.93
C ASP A 41 -4.53 22.94 1.95
N LEU A 42 -4.45 22.51 0.69
CA LEU A 42 -5.47 22.80 -0.31
C LEU A 42 -6.84 22.20 0.06
N GLY A 43 -6.85 20.96 0.53
CA GLY A 43 -8.06 20.27 0.98
C GLY A 43 -8.72 20.99 2.16
N GLU A 44 -7.92 21.40 3.15
CA GLU A 44 -8.36 22.19 4.30
C GLU A 44 -8.99 23.51 3.87
N GLN A 45 -8.28 24.30 3.07
CA GLN A 45 -8.78 25.58 2.57
C GLN A 45 -10.08 25.43 1.76
N ILE A 46 -10.19 24.37 0.92
CA ILE A 46 -11.43 24.10 0.18
C ILE A 46 -12.60 23.87 1.14
N VAL A 47 -12.41 23.07 2.18
CA VAL A 47 -13.47 22.76 3.16
C VAL A 47 -13.86 24.01 3.94
N GLU A 48 -12.88 24.77 4.45
CA GLU A 48 -13.13 26.02 5.17
C GLU A 48 -13.89 27.04 4.32
N LYS A 49 -13.42 27.28 3.08
CA LYS A 49 -14.07 28.25 2.19
C LYS A 49 -15.48 27.82 1.76
N GLN A 50 -15.71 26.53 1.58
CA GLN A 50 -17.07 26.03 1.32
C GLN A 50 -18.02 26.25 2.51
N GLN A 51 -17.54 26.13 3.74
CA GLN A 51 -18.33 26.42 4.94
C GLN A 51 -18.57 27.91 5.12
N GLU A 52 -17.53 28.73 4.99
CA GLU A 52 -17.57 30.18 5.22
C GLU A 52 -18.50 30.89 4.20
N TYR A 53 -18.36 30.58 2.92
CA TYR A 53 -19.03 31.30 1.84
C TYR A 53 -20.22 30.54 1.25
N LYS A 54 -20.57 29.37 1.77
CA LYS A 54 -21.65 28.49 1.25
C LYS A 54 -21.54 28.24 -0.26
N TRP A 55 -20.32 28.18 -0.77
CA TRP A 55 -20.08 27.94 -2.19
C TRP A 55 -20.62 26.57 -2.62
N GLY A 56 -21.46 26.57 -3.64
CA GLY A 56 -22.10 25.37 -4.17
C GLY A 56 -21.14 24.45 -4.94
N SER A 57 -21.73 23.43 -5.56
CA SER A 57 -20.98 22.37 -6.29
C SER A 57 -20.10 22.88 -7.44
N GLY A 58 -20.45 24.02 -8.08
CA GLY A 58 -19.67 24.64 -9.16
C GLY A 58 -18.34 25.26 -8.72
N PHE A 59 -18.11 25.42 -7.41
CA PHE A 59 -16.86 25.99 -6.90
C PHE A 59 -15.64 25.15 -7.26
N LEU A 60 -15.69 23.83 -7.09
CA LEU A 60 -14.57 22.93 -7.38
C LEU A 60 -14.22 22.92 -8.88
N GLU A 61 -15.24 23.00 -9.76
CA GLU A 61 -15.01 23.11 -11.20
C GLU A 61 -14.32 24.42 -11.56
N LYS A 62 -14.79 25.53 -10.98
CA LYS A 62 -14.17 26.84 -11.18
C LYS A 62 -12.73 26.83 -10.70
N LEU A 63 -12.47 26.37 -9.47
CA LEU A 63 -11.12 26.26 -8.90
C LEU A 63 -10.20 25.42 -9.79
N SER A 64 -10.67 24.24 -10.23
CA SER A 64 -9.92 23.38 -11.14
C SER A 64 -9.58 24.10 -12.45
N ARG A 65 -10.53 24.81 -13.04
CA ARG A 65 -10.31 25.55 -14.29
C ARG A 65 -9.28 26.67 -14.12
N ASP A 66 -9.43 27.46 -13.07
CA ASP A 66 -8.56 28.60 -12.79
C ASP A 66 -7.11 28.13 -12.51
N LEU A 67 -6.93 27.07 -11.69
CA LEU A 67 -5.63 26.49 -11.42
C LEU A 67 -4.99 25.81 -12.66
N SER A 68 -5.80 25.12 -13.46
CA SER A 68 -5.29 24.49 -14.69
C SER A 68 -4.94 25.51 -15.78
N ALA A 69 -5.58 26.67 -15.79
CA ALA A 69 -5.23 27.77 -16.70
C ALA A 69 -3.91 28.45 -16.31
N GLU A 70 -3.67 28.62 -15.01
CA GLU A 70 -2.44 29.22 -14.48
C GLU A 70 -1.24 28.26 -14.57
N PHE A 71 -1.50 26.94 -14.37
CA PHE A 71 -0.47 25.89 -14.34
C PHE A 71 -0.76 24.78 -15.37
N PRO A 72 -0.67 25.06 -16.69
CA PRO A 72 -1.10 24.10 -17.73
C PRO A 72 -0.29 22.81 -17.76
N ASP A 73 0.96 22.85 -17.32
CA ASP A 73 1.86 21.70 -17.28
C ASP A 73 1.64 20.79 -16.06
N VAL A 74 0.82 21.23 -15.08
CA VAL A 74 0.56 20.50 -13.83
C VAL A 74 -0.72 19.70 -13.94
N LYS A 75 -0.61 18.36 -14.09
CA LYS A 75 -1.77 17.46 -14.16
C LYS A 75 -2.56 17.31 -12.84
N GLY A 76 -2.02 17.86 -11.75
CA GLY A 76 -2.57 17.74 -10.40
C GLY A 76 -3.86 18.51 -10.14
N PHE A 77 -4.27 19.44 -11.02
CA PHE A 77 -5.41 20.33 -10.82
C PHE A 77 -6.67 19.99 -11.62
N SER A 78 -6.75 18.77 -12.19
CA SER A 78 -7.99 18.31 -12.81
C SER A 78 -9.14 18.29 -11.80
N TYR A 79 -10.38 18.51 -12.26
CA TYR A 79 -11.57 18.48 -11.40
C TYR A 79 -11.67 17.23 -10.53
N THR A 80 -11.41 16.06 -11.12
CA THR A 80 -11.39 14.79 -10.38
C THR A 80 -10.35 14.80 -9.27
N ASN A 81 -9.16 15.34 -9.53
CA ASN A 81 -8.10 15.36 -8.52
C ASN A 81 -8.39 16.38 -7.41
N VAL A 82 -8.90 17.57 -7.75
CA VAL A 82 -9.33 18.57 -6.75
C VAL A 82 -10.44 18.00 -5.85
N LYS A 83 -11.39 17.27 -6.43
CA LYS A 83 -12.42 16.54 -5.67
C LYS A 83 -11.81 15.47 -4.74
N ASN A 84 -10.84 14.71 -5.24
CA ASN A 84 -10.15 13.68 -4.45
C ASN A 84 -9.33 14.31 -3.31
N ILE A 85 -8.66 15.43 -3.54
CA ILE A 85 -7.92 16.19 -2.51
C ILE A 85 -8.85 16.57 -1.36
N ARG A 86 -10.01 17.16 -1.69
CA ARG A 86 -11.02 17.51 -0.68
C ARG A 86 -11.50 16.27 0.09
N GLN A 87 -11.85 15.19 -0.63
CA GLN A 87 -12.32 13.94 0.00
C GLN A 87 -11.26 13.31 0.90
N TRP A 88 -10.01 13.31 0.49
CA TRP A 88 -8.87 12.80 1.24
C TRP A 88 -8.67 13.58 2.54
N PHE A 89 -8.71 14.91 2.51
CA PHE A 89 -8.65 15.74 3.70
C PHE A 89 -9.81 15.44 4.65
N VAL A 90 -11.07 15.45 4.15
CA VAL A 90 -12.26 15.17 4.96
C VAL A 90 -12.21 13.79 5.60
N PHE A 91 -11.77 12.77 4.86
CA PHE A 91 -11.65 11.41 5.38
C PHE A 91 -10.69 11.34 6.57
N TRP A 92 -9.51 11.90 6.43
CA TRP A 92 -8.49 11.83 7.49
C TRP A 92 -8.69 12.86 8.62
N GLN A 93 -9.43 13.94 8.36
CA GLN A 93 -9.79 14.92 9.39
C GLN A 93 -10.64 14.29 10.51
N GLN A 94 -11.43 13.26 10.22
CA GLN A 94 -12.18 12.52 11.23
C GLN A 94 -11.25 11.92 12.29
N LEU A 95 -10.13 11.34 11.87
CA LEU A 95 -9.11 10.83 12.77
C LEU A 95 -8.54 11.93 13.69
N VAL A 96 -8.30 13.12 13.15
CA VAL A 96 -7.78 14.28 13.92
C VAL A 96 -8.86 14.84 14.83
N GLY A 97 -10.12 14.79 14.44
CA GLY A 97 -11.28 15.27 15.22
C GLY A 97 -11.60 14.39 16.42
N GLU A 98 -11.56 13.06 16.27
CA GLU A 98 -11.81 12.11 17.37
C GLU A 98 -10.78 12.27 18.50
N LEU A 99 -9.57 12.69 18.20
CA LEU A 99 -8.52 12.94 19.17
C LEU A 99 -8.65 14.29 19.90
N LYS A 100 -9.23 15.30 19.24
CA LYS A 100 -9.55 16.57 19.91
C LYS A 100 -10.70 16.39 20.92
N THR A 101 -11.66 15.52 20.63
CA THR A 101 -12.79 15.21 21.53
C THR A 101 -12.37 14.33 22.71
N THR A 102 -11.44 13.40 22.52
CA THR A 102 -10.92 12.56 23.60
C THR A 102 -10.09 13.36 24.61
N LYS A 103 -9.50 14.50 24.19
CA LYS A 103 -8.79 15.44 25.08
C LYS A 103 -9.69 16.16 26.09
N SER A 104 -11.00 16.29 25.80
CA SER A 104 -11.94 17.00 26.70
C SER A 104 -12.57 16.12 27.79
N GLN A 105 -12.36 14.83 27.78
CA GLN A 105 -13.07 13.89 28.68
C GLN A 105 -12.22 12.92 29.49
N GLN A 106 -10.94 13.05 29.67
CA GLN A 106 -10.13 12.37 30.67
C GLN A 106 -8.66 12.26 30.22
N LEU A 107 -7.74 12.49 31.20
CA LEU A 107 -6.35 12.03 31.29
C LEU A 107 -5.96 10.88 30.33
N VAL A 108 -5.89 11.15 29.04
CA VAL A 108 -5.31 10.20 28.08
C VAL A 108 -3.87 10.65 27.87
N GLY A 109 -2.94 9.80 28.30
CA GLY A 109 -1.52 10.09 28.32
C GLY A 109 -0.96 10.49 26.93
N GLU A 110 0.19 11.16 26.93
CA GLU A 110 0.99 11.61 25.78
C GLU A 110 1.07 10.60 24.63
N SER A 111 0.92 9.33 24.91
CA SER A 111 0.98 8.20 23.97
C SER A 111 -0.06 8.22 22.84
N SER A 112 -1.26 8.79 23.02
CA SER A 112 -2.31 8.78 21.97
C SER A 112 -2.12 9.90 20.94
N VAL A 113 -1.64 11.05 21.38
CA VAL A 113 -1.34 12.20 20.50
C VAL A 113 -0.15 11.89 19.61
N ASP A 114 0.85 11.19 20.12
CA ASP A 114 2.03 10.79 19.35
C ASP A 114 1.69 9.73 18.30
N LYS A 115 0.84 8.77 18.63
CA LYS A 115 0.35 7.77 17.67
C LYS A 115 -0.36 8.40 16.48
N THR A 116 -1.17 9.43 16.70
CA THR A 116 -1.88 10.09 15.60
C THR A 116 -0.96 10.93 14.74
N LYS A 117 -0.06 11.68 15.33
CA LYS A 117 0.97 12.39 14.57
C LYS A 117 1.78 11.41 13.71
N GLN A 118 2.06 10.24 14.25
CA GLN A 118 2.74 9.17 13.53
C GLN A 118 1.90 8.67 12.34
N ILE A 119 0.61 8.39 12.54
CA ILE A 119 -0.28 7.93 11.46
C ILE A 119 -0.41 9.01 10.38
N VAL A 120 -0.63 10.27 10.77
CA VAL A 120 -0.70 11.39 9.82
C VAL A 120 0.60 11.51 9.01
N SER A 121 1.77 11.38 9.64
CA SER A 121 3.04 11.38 8.90
C SER A 121 3.16 10.21 7.92
N GLN A 122 2.64 9.04 8.27
CA GLN A 122 2.66 7.85 7.41
C GLN A 122 1.81 8.01 6.14
N ILE A 123 0.69 8.72 6.21
CA ILE A 123 -0.17 9.01 5.06
C ILE A 123 0.60 9.81 3.98
N PHE A 124 1.46 10.73 4.38
CA PHE A 124 2.30 11.51 3.48
C PHE A 124 3.48 10.71 2.87
N MET A 125 3.82 9.57 3.45
CA MET A 125 4.92 8.72 2.96
C MET A 125 4.51 7.78 1.83
N ILE A 126 3.22 7.46 1.68
CA ILE A 126 2.72 6.61 0.59
C ILE A 126 2.34 7.46 -0.65
N PRO A 127 2.46 6.92 -1.88
CA PRO A 127 2.13 7.66 -3.09
C PRO A 127 0.67 8.11 -3.15
N TRP A 128 0.40 9.23 -3.84
CA TRP A 128 -0.95 9.78 -4.00
C TRP A 128 -1.97 8.76 -4.50
N GLY A 129 -1.59 7.95 -5.51
CA GLY A 129 -2.49 6.91 -6.04
C GLY A 129 -2.89 5.84 -5.02
N HIS A 130 -2.05 5.53 -4.03
CA HIS A 130 -2.38 4.64 -2.91
C HIS A 130 -3.34 5.31 -1.95
N ASN A 131 -3.10 6.57 -1.59
CA ASN A 131 -4.00 7.36 -0.76
C ASN A 131 -5.43 7.38 -1.33
N ILE A 132 -5.55 7.62 -2.65
CA ILE A 132 -6.86 7.62 -3.32
C ILE A 132 -7.52 6.24 -3.27
N ALA A 133 -6.78 5.16 -3.55
CA ALA A 133 -7.33 3.81 -3.48
C ALA A 133 -7.86 3.48 -2.08
N ILE A 134 -7.14 3.85 -1.03
CA ILE A 134 -7.52 3.63 0.36
C ILE A 134 -8.83 4.38 0.67
N ILE A 135 -8.90 5.69 0.46
CA ILE A 135 -10.10 6.46 0.84
C ILE A 135 -11.35 6.12 0.01
N GLN A 136 -11.17 5.54 -1.18
CA GLN A 136 -12.28 5.14 -2.04
C GLN A 136 -12.81 3.74 -1.74
N LYS A 137 -11.98 2.86 -1.18
CA LYS A 137 -12.31 1.44 -1.05
C LYS A 137 -12.42 0.96 0.41
N CYS A 138 -11.71 1.58 1.35
CA CYS A 138 -11.81 1.21 2.76
C CYS A 138 -13.13 1.69 3.37
N LYS A 139 -13.71 0.87 4.24
CA LYS A 139 -15.01 1.11 4.87
C LYS A 139 -14.94 2.04 6.09
N ASN A 140 -13.79 2.04 6.76
CA ASN A 140 -13.56 2.79 7.98
C ASN A 140 -12.08 3.19 8.14
N ILE A 141 -11.81 4.01 9.14
CA ILE A 141 -10.47 4.56 9.41
C ILE A 141 -9.48 3.48 9.86
N ASP A 142 -9.89 2.50 10.66
CA ASP A 142 -9.00 1.45 11.16
C ASP A 142 -8.49 0.58 10.02
N GLU A 143 -9.37 0.21 9.10
CA GLU A 143 -9.02 -0.49 7.87
C GLU A 143 -8.06 0.33 7.01
N ALA A 144 -8.32 1.63 6.85
CA ALA A 144 -7.46 2.54 6.10
C ALA A 144 -6.05 2.65 6.71
N ILE A 145 -5.95 2.79 8.04
CA ILE A 145 -4.68 2.82 8.77
C ILE A 145 -3.91 1.52 8.57
N TYR A 146 -4.57 0.38 8.66
CA TYR A 146 -3.97 -0.92 8.40
C TYR A 146 -3.31 -0.97 7.02
N TYR A 147 -4.01 -0.56 5.96
CA TYR A 147 -3.46 -0.58 4.60
C TYR A 147 -2.36 0.46 4.37
N VAL A 148 -2.40 1.62 5.03
CA VAL A 148 -1.28 2.58 5.03
C VAL A 148 -0.03 1.93 5.61
N GLN A 149 -0.14 1.31 6.79
CA GLN A 149 0.97 0.66 7.47
C GLN A 149 1.50 -0.55 6.70
N ASN A 150 0.60 -1.37 6.16
CA ASN A 150 0.96 -2.51 5.33
C ASN A 150 1.70 -2.09 4.05
N THR A 151 1.25 -0.99 3.42
CA THR A 151 1.93 -0.42 2.25
C THR A 151 3.34 0.04 2.57
N LEU A 152 3.54 0.71 3.70
CA LEU A 152 4.85 1.18 4.13
C LEU A 152 5.79 0.04 4.51
N LYS A 153 5.28 -0.95 5.25
CA LYS A 153 6.05 -2.10 5.72
C LYS A 153 6.55 -2.97 4.56
N ASN A 154 5.69 -3.23 3.59
CA ASN A 154 5.93 -4.23 2.54
C ASN A 154 6.24 -3.61 1.17
N GLY A 155 6.17 -2.28 1.02
CA GLY A 155 6.48 -1.59 -0.24
C GLY A 155 5.56 -1.99 -1.40
N ILE A 156 4.29 -2.30 -1.11
CA ILE A 156 3.36 -2.86 -2.08
C ILE A 156 2.95 -1.85 -3.15
N SER A 157 2.76 -2.33 -4.38
CA SER A 157 2.28 -1.52 -5.49
C SER A 157 0.79 -1.19 -5.34
N ARG A 158 0.31 -0.17 -6.10
CA ARG A 158 -1.11 0.21 -6.07
C ARG A 158 -2.04 -0.94 -6.48
N SER A 159 -1.65 -1.76 -7.46
CA SER A 159 -2.46 -2.91 -7.91
C SER A 159 -2.59 -3.97 -6.83
N VAL A 160 -1.49 -4.27 -6.14
CA VAL A 160 -1.48 -5.19 -5.00
C VAL A 160 -2.35 -4.65 -3.85
N LEU A 161 -2.20 -3.37 -3.52
CA LEU A 161 -3.02 -2.73 -2.49
C LEU A 161 -4.52 -2.84 -2.81
N VAL A 162 -4.91 -2.51 -4.05
CA VAL A 162 -6.31 -2.60 -4.49
C VAL A 162 -6.83 -4.03 -4.36
N HIS A 163 -6.07 -5.02 -4.82
CA HIS A 163 -6.41 -6.43 -4.69
C HIS A 163 -6.59 -6.85 -3.22
N GLN A 164 -5.67 -6.45 -2.34
CA GLN A 164 -5.74 -6.77 -0.91
C GLN A 164 -6.97 -6.15 -0.23
N ILE A 165 -7.36 -4.92 -0.61
CA ILE A 165 -8.58 -4.29 -0.09
C ILE A 165 -9.82 -5.04 -0.60
N GLU A 166 -9.90 -5.33 -1.89
CA GLU A 166 -11.03 -6.00 -2.52
C GLU A 166 -11.20 -7.44 -2.02
N SER A 167 -10.11 -8.13 -1.70
CA SER A 167 -10.10 -9.45 -1.08
C SER A 167 -10.33 -9.43 0.44
N ASN A 168 -10.62 -8.27 1.03
CA ASN A 168 -10.86 -8.07 2.47
C ASN A 168 -9.73 -8.61 3.37
N LEU A 169 -8.47 -8.38 2.99
CA LEU A 169 -7.30 -8.85 3.75
C LEU A 169 -7.34 -8.36 5.21
N TYR A 170 -7.81 -7.14 5.47
CA TYR A 170 -7.94 -6.59 6.81
C TYR A 170 -8.83 -7.46 7.72
N GLU A 171 -9.99 -7.90 7.21
CA GLU A 171 -10.92 -8.73 7.98
C GLU A 171 -10.42 -10.17 8.17
N ARG A 172 -9.62 -10.68 7.23
CA ARG A 172 -9.00 -12.01 7.30
C ARG A 172 -7.78 -12.04 8.20
N ASN A 173 -7.06 -10.93 8.28
CA ASN A 173 -5.86 -10.83 9.10
C ASN A 173 -6.25 -10.85 10.59
N GLY A 174 -5.81 -11.87 11.31
CA GLY A 174 -6.10 -12.06 12.73
C GLY A 174 -7.25 -13.03 13.04
N LYS A 175 -7.95 -13.60 12.05
CA LYS A 175 -8.95 -14.65 12.28
C LYS A 175 -8.36 -16.06 12.32
N ALA A 176 -7.17 -16.27 11.76
CA ALA A 176 -6.45 -17.53 11.93
C ALA A 176 -5.95 -17.64 13.37
N LEU A 177 -6.46 -18.61 14.12
CA LEU A 177 -5.95 -18.98 15.45
C LEU A 177 -4.58 -19.65 15.25
N THR A 178 -3.52 -18.86 15.26
CA THR A 178 -2.16 -19.37 15.15
C THR A 178 -1.41 -19.13 16.46
N ASN A 179 -0.59 -20.10 16.86
CA ASN A 179 0.31 -19.98 18.03
C ASN A 179 1.71 -19.48 17.65
N PHE A 180 1.88 -18.97 16.44
CA PHE A 180 3.19 -18.57 15.90
C PHE A 180 3.86 -17.49 16.73
N GLU A 181 3.09 -16.55 17.31
CA GLU A 181 3.63 -15.51 18.18
C GLU A 181 4.31 -16.05 19.44
N ASN A 182 3.81 -17.20 19.93
CA ASN A 182 4.33 -17.83 21.14
C ASN A 182 5.45 -18.83 20.88
N THR A 183 5.57 -19.31 19.63
CA THR A 183 6.48 -20.43 19.27
C THR A 183 7.60 -20.06 18.33
N LEU A 184 7.48 -18.93 17.60
CA LEU A 184 8.47 -18.50 16.62
C LEU A 184 9.02 -17.10 16.93
N PRO A 185 10.29 -16.81 16.58
CA PRO A 185 10.83 -15.46 16.61
C PRO A 185 9.95 -14.49 15.78
N PRO A 186 9.87 -13.19 16.12
CA PRO A 186 8.91 -12.24 15.49
C PRO A 186 8.94 -12.24 13.97
N ILE A 187 10.12 -12.22 13.34
CA ILE A 187 10.28 -12.24 11.88
C ILE A 187 9.73 -13.54 11.26
N GLN A 188 9.95 -14.68 11.90
CA GLN A 188 9.48 -15.98 11.41
C GLN A 188 7.98 -16.17 11.69
N SER A 189 7.46 -15.61 12.77
CA SER A 189 6.05 -15.60 13.10
C SER A 189 5.24 -14.80 12.08
N ASP A 190 5.72 -13.61 11.70
CA ASP A 190 5.06 -12.78 10.69
C ASP A 190 5.05 -13.47 9.32
N LEU A 191 6.17 -14.07 8.92
CA LEU A 191 6.27 -14.84 7.67
C LEU A 191 5.36 -16.07 7.70
N ALA A 192 5.32 -16.81 8.80
CA ALA A 192 4.44 -17.97 8.96
C ALA A 192 2.97 -17.59 8.87
N LYS A 193 2.57 -16.45 9.43
CA LYS A 193 1.19 -15.91 9.29
C LYS A 193 0.84 -15.53 7.86
N GLU A 194 1.80 -14.99 7.09
CA GLU A 194 1.59 -14.67 5.68
C GLU A 194 1.49 -15.94 4.82
N ILE A 195 2.30 -16.96 5.10
CA ILE A 195 2.29 -18.23 4.37
C ILE A 195 1.01 -19.05 4.66
N THR A 196 0.50 -18.97 5.89
CA THR A 196 -0.68 -19.73 6.31
C THR A 196 -1.97 -18.92 6.29
N LYS A 197 -2.17 -18.10 5.27
CA LYS A 197 -3.47 -17.46 5.05
C LYS A 197 -4.56 -18.50 4.90
N ASP A 198 -5.56 -18.46 5.76
CA ASP A 198 -6.72 -19.31 5.64
C ASP A 198 -8.00 -18.47 5.89
N PRO A 199 -8.93 -18.41 4.93
CA PRO A 199 -8.87 -18.99 3.59
C PRO A 199 -8.13 -18.10 2.55
N TYR A 200 -7.49 -18.72 1.57
CA TYR A 200 -7.09 -18.05 0.32
C TYR A 200 -8.33 -17.79 -0.53
N ILE A 201 -8.31 -16.68 -1.28
CA ILE A 201 -9.39 -16.33 -2.21
C ILE A 201 -8.92 -16.55 -3.64
N PHE A 202 -9.50 -17.55 -4.29
CA PHE A 202 -9.24 -17.89 -5.67
C PHE A 202 -10.43 -17.58 -6.60
N ASP A 203 -11.16 -16.50 -6.32
CA ASP A 203 -12.34 -16.08 -7.10
C ASP A 203 -12.01 -15.78 -8.57
N PHE A 204 -10.72 -15.55 -8.87
CA PHE A 204 -10.22 -15.38 -10.24
C PHE A 204 -10.08 -16.70 -11.00
N VAL A 205 -10.26 -17.83 -10.32
CA VAL A 205 -10.21 -19.17 -10.93
C VAL A 205 -11.63 -19.66 -11.14
N THR A 206 -12.07 -19.73 -12.39
CA THR A 206 -13.40 -20.22 -12.77
C THR A 206 -13.35 -21.74 -12.92
N LEU A 207 -13.72 -22.48 -11.87
CA LEU A 207 -13.79 -23.92 -11.86
C LEU A 207 -15.19 -24.39 -11.49
N THR A 208 -15.59 -25.54 -12.01
CA THR A 208 -16.81 -26.25 -11.61
C THR A 208 -16.56 -27.01 -10.28
N GLN A 209 -17.63 -27.40 -9.55
CA GLN A 209 -17.49 -28.06 -8.25
C GLN A 209 -16.71 -29.40 -8.28
N ASP A 210 -16.62 -30.06 -9.43
CA ASP A 210 -15.94 -31.33 -9.62
C ASP A 210 -14.68 -31.21 -10.51
N TYR A 211 -13.83 -30.21 -10.25
CA TYR A 211 -12.59 -30.03 -11.01
C TYR A 211 -11.52 -31.08 -10.66
N GLN A 212 -10.69 -31.41 -11.64
CA GLN A 212 -9.47 -32.23 -11.46
C GLN A 212 -8.29 -31.34 -11.08
N GLU A 213 -7.32 -31.89 -10.33
CA GLU A 213 -6.09 -31.19 -9.92
C GLU A 213 -5.38 -30.48 -11.08
N LYS A 214 -5.30 -31.13 -12.24
CA LYS A 214 -4.72 -30.54 -13.45
C LYS A 214 -5.45 -29.30 -13.96
N GLU A 215 -6.78 -29.28 -13.85
CA GLU A 215 -7.58 -28.12 -14.27
C GLU A 215 -7.37 -26.94 -13.32
N LEU A 216 -7.20 -27.22 -12.02
CA LEU A 216 -6.85 -26.21 -11.03
C LEU A 216 -5.44 -25.64 -11.31
N GLU A 217 -4.44 -26.50 -11.56
CA GLU A 217 -3.08 -26.09 -11.89
C GLU A 217 -3.05 -25.19 -13.15
N ASP A 218 -3.77 -25.59 -14.20
CA ASP A 218 -3.87 -24.81 -15.44
C ASP A 218 -4.52 -23.45 -15.19
N ALA A 219 -5.61 -23.41 -14.45
CA ALA A 219 -6.33 -22.18 -14.14
C ALA A 219 -5.52 -21.22 -13.24
N LEU A 220 -4.80 -21.73 -12.25
CA LEU A 220 -3.89 -20.94 -11.41
C LEU A 220 -2.71 -20.41 -12.23
N THR A 221 -2.14 -21.22 -13.13
CA THR A 221 -1.02 -20.79 -13.98
C THR A 221 -1.46 -19.74 -14.99
N GLN A 222 -2.64 -19.83 -15.58
CA GLN A 222 -3.18 -18.80 -16.47
C GLN A 222 -3.42 -17.47 -15.73
N ASN A 223 -3.73 -17.53 -14.45
CA ASN A 223 -3.94 -16.38 -13.59
C ASN A 223 -2.77 -16.14 -12.62
N ILE A 224 -1.55 -16.48 -13.03
CA ILE A 224 -0.36 -16.49 -12.17
C ILE A 224 -0.15 -15.17 -11.39
N THR A 225 -0.49 -14.04 -11.98
CA THR A 225 -0.36 -12.74 -11.32
C THR A 225 -1.29 -12.65 -10.11
N ASN A 226 -2.56 -13.02 -10.26
CA ASN A 226 -3.53 -13.01 -9.18
C ASN A 226 -3.19 -14.05 -8.12
N PHE A 227 -2.71 -15.21 -8.53
CA PHE A 227 -2.25 -16.26 -7.64
C PHE A 227 -1.08 -15.80 -6.76
N LEU A 228 -0.04 -15.18 -7.35
CA LEU A 228 1.08 -14.63 -6.59
C LEU A 228 0.67 -13.47 -5.67
N LEU A 229 -0.30 -12.65 -6.10
CA LEU A 229 -0.83 -11.57 -5.27
C LEU A 229 -1.57 -12.12 -4.04
N GLU A 230 -2.31 -13.21 -4.20
CA GLU A 230 -3.02 -13.86 -3.08
C GLU A 230 -2.05 -14.56 -2.12
N LEU A 231 -0.99 -15.18 -2.62
CA LEU A 231 0.05 -15.78 -1.77
C LEU A 231 0.80 -14.73 -0.93
N GLY A 232 0.96 -13.50 -1.45
CA GLY A 232 1.63 -12.41 -0.77
C GLY A 232 3.13 -12.31 -1.04
N SER A 233 3.87 -11.70 -0.12
CA SER A 233 5.31 -11.53 -0.26
C SER A 233 6.10 -12.82 0.02
N GLY A 234 7.24 -13.00 -0.64
CA GLY A 234 8.12 -14.16 -0.45
C GLY A 234 7.89 -15.30 -1.43
N PHE A 235 6.92 -15.19 -2.34
CA PHE A 235 6.65 -16.19 -3.37
C PHE A 235 7.06 -15.69 -4.75
N ALA A 236 7.58 -16.61 -5.58
CA ALA A 236 7.90 -16.36 -6.97
C ALA A 236 7.57 -17.60 -7.80
N PHE A 237 6.97 -17.40 -8.97
CA PHE A 237 6.74 -18.50 -9.90
C PHE A 237 8.05 -18.88 -10.60
N VAL A 238 8.51 -20.11 -10.39
CA VAL A 238 9.74 -20.64 -11.01
C VAL A 238 9.46 -21.57 -12.21
N GLY A 239 8.23 -22.04 -12.36
CA GLY A 239 7.82 -22.89 -13.47
C GLY A 239 6.81 -23.96 -13.03
N ARG A 240 6.29 -24.69 -14.01
CA ARG A 240 5.43 -25.86 -13.77
C ARG A 240 6.29 -27.12 -13.73
N GLN A 241 5.90 -28.10 -12.92
CA GLN A 241 6.54 -29.42 -12.84
C GLN A 241 8.07 -29.30 -12.67
N TYR A 242 8.49 -28.41 -11.75
CA TYR A 242 9.91 -28.14 -11.52
C TYR A 242 10.61 -29.39 -11.03
N LYS A 243 11.66 -29.80 -11.75
CA LYS A 243 12.45 -30.98 -11.40
C LYS A 243 13.45 -30.66 -10.31
N LEU A 244 13.34 -31.37 -9.20
CA LEU A 244 14.30 -31.32 -8.10
C LEU A 244 15.01 -32.67 -7.99
N ILE A 245 16.32 -32.67 -7.99
CA ILE A 245 17.14 -33.87 -7.80
C ILE A 245 17.74 -33.87 -6.39
N VAL A 246 17.34 -34.83 -5.57
CA VAL A 246 17.83 -34.97 -4.20
C VAL A 246 18.33 -36.40 -4.00
N GLY A 247 19.61 -36.53 -3.65
CA GLY A 247 20.25 -37.85 -3.39
C GLY A 247 20.32 -38.79 -4.61
N GLY A 248 20.10 -38.28 -5.83
CA GLY A 248 20.04 -39.06 -7.07
C GLY A 248 18.62 -39.39 -7.54
N ASP A 249 17.62 -39.13 -6.71
CA ASP A 249 16.19 -39.29 -7.06
C ASP A 249 15.62 -38.01 -7.64
N GLU A 250 14.74 -38.13 -8.66
CA GLU A 250 14.06 -37.03 -9.32
C GLU A 250 12.65 -36.86 -8.72
N PHE A 251 12.41 -35.67 -8.20
CA PHE A 251 11.09 -35.23 -7.73
C PHE A 251 10.55 -34.16 -8.66
N LYS A 252 9.24 -34.13 -8.87
CA LYS A 252 8.54 -33.03 -9.55
C LYS A 252 7.75 -32.26 -8.50
N ILE A 253 7.90 -30.94 -8.54
CA ILE A 253 7.15 -30.02 -7.68
C ILE A 253 6.17 -29.27 -8.59
N ASP A 254 4.89 -29.31 -8.25
CA ASP A 254 3.81 -28.62 -8.94
C ASP A 254 3.71 -27.16 -8.48
#